data_7ddba27683f02433eab8963df7bbcd4c
#
_entry.id   7ddba27683f02433eab8963df7bbcd4c
#
_cell.length_a   1.000
_cell.length_b   1.000
_cell.length_c   1.000
_cell.angle_alpha   90.00
_cell.angle_beta   90.00
_cell.angle_gamma   90.00
#
_symmetry.space_group_name_H-M   'P 1'
#
loop_
_entity.id
_entity.type
_entity.pdbx_description
1 polymer ?
#
loop_
_entity_poly.entity_id
_entity_poly.type
_entity_poly.pdbx_seq_one_letter_code
_entity_poly.pdbx_strand_id
1 'polypeptide(L)'
;TAAHCLYNFRTRRFIPAAQLHFLAGYRTGRYLAHVRIARYETGPGFDPDRYDQTSGSDWAVLTVTESLPDSIEPLRLRRDAAPAGTKAVLAGYPRDRAFALTADRDCELREKVAGGQLRLHTCRGIAGTSGAPILVGEGDGNLQIAAIQIAIFRADGVERMLAIPAEEIRRIDRKD
;
A
#
# COMPACT_ATOMS: atom_id res chain seq x y z
N THR A 1 -3.71 -1.63 -1.93
CA THR A 1 -3.33 -0.24 -2.27
C THR A 1 -3.91 0.74 -1.26
N ALA A 2 -3.52 2.04 -1.32
CA ALA A 2 -4.18 3.10 -0.57
C ALA A 2 -5.54 3.45 -1.21
N ALA A 3 -6.56 3.73 -0.40
CA ALA A 3 -7.90 4.04 -0.89
C ALA A 3 -7.95 5.40 -1.61
N HIS A 4 -7.18 6.40 -1.14
CA HIS A 4 -7.09 7.70 -1.81
C HIS A 4 -6.55 7.62 -3.24
N CYS A 5 -5.79 6.57 -3.60
CA CYS A 5 -5.35 6.35 -4.97
C CYS A 5 -6.50 6.03 -5.94
N LEU A 6 -7.65 5.61 -5.41
CA LEU A 6 -8.86 5.31 -6.18
C LEU A 6 -9.82 6.50 -6.25
N TYR A 7 -9.43 7.65 -5.68
CA TYR A 7 -10.27 8.84 -5.62
C TYR A 7 -9.73 9.95 -6.54
N ASN A 8 -10.60 10.48 -7.37
CA ASN A 8 -10.27 11.62 -8.23
C ASN A 8 -10.64 12.92 -7.51
N PHE A 9 -9.63 13.59 -6.93
CA PHE A 9 -9.81 14.83 -6.16
C PHE A 9 -10.38 16.00 -6.98
N ARG A 10 -10.21 16.00 -8.32
CA ARG A 10 -10.78 17.05 -9.17
C ARG A 10 -12.29 16.88 -9.36
N THR A 11 -12.76 15.63 -9.53
CA THR A 11 -14.19 15.34 -9.73
C THR A 11 -14.89 14.97 -8.42
N ARG A 12 -14.14 14.80 -7.33
CA ARG A 12 -14.60 14.35 -6.01
C ARG A 12 -15.41 13.04 -6.09
N ARG A 13 -14.90 12.09 -6.85
CA ARG A 13 -15.54 10.77 -7.05
C ARG A 13 -14.51 9.66 -7.05
N PHE A 14 -14.91 8.53 -6.54
CA PHE A 14 -14.14 7.30 -6.72
C PHE A 14 -14.14 6.86 -8.18
N ILE A 15 -13.00 6.34 -8.64
CA ILE A 15 -12.80 5.81 -9.97
C ILE A 15 -13.57 4.49 -10.07
N PRO A 16 -14.47 4.31 -11.06
CA PRO A 16 -15.15 3.03 -11.26
C PRO A 16 -14.17 1.87 -11.44
N ALA A 17 -14.46 0.71 -10.83
CA ALA A 17 -13.59 -0.47 -10.90
C ALA A 17 -13.24 -0.86 -12.35
N ALA A 18 -14.20 -0.76 -13.27
CA ALA A 18 -14.00 -1.07 -14.69
C ALA A 18 -12.95 -0.19 -15.41
N GLN A 19 -12.56 0.95 -14.83
CA GLN A 19 -11.51 1.82 -15.33
C GLN A 19 -10.14 1.54 -14.72
N LEU A 20 -10.09 0.62 -13.76
CA LEU A 20 -8.85 0.25 -13.06
C LEU A 20 -8.24 -0.99 -13.70
N HIS A 21 -6.93 -0.99 -13.78
CA HIS A 21 -6.14 -2.07 -14.35
C HIS A 21 -5.04 -2.48 -13.37
N PHE A 22 -4.75 -3.77 -13.31
CA PHE A 22 -3.61 -4.31 -12.61
C PHE A 22 -2.58 -4.85 -13.60
N LEU A 23 -1.36 -4.34 -13.50
CA LEU A 23 -0.23 -4.76 -14.31
C LEU A 23 0.78 -5.47 -13.41
N ALA A 24 0.82 -6.79 -13.46
CA ALA A 24 1.77 -7.56 -12.68
C ALA A 24 3.17 -7.52 -13.32
N GLY A 25 4.21 -7.33 -12.50
CA GLY A 25 5.59 -7.30 -12.96
C GLY A 25 5.89 -6.16 -13.93
N TYR A 26 5.22 -5.02 -13.78
CA TYR A 26 5.42 -3.88 -14.68
C TYR A 26 6.86 -3.34 -14.60
N ARG A 27 7.49 -3.16 -15.76
CA ARG A 27 8.82 -2.56 -15.88
C ARG A 27 8.98 -1.93 -17.28
N THR A 28 9.16 -0.62 -17.34
CA THR A 28 9.49 0.13 -18.57
C THR A 28 8.60 -0.22 -19.77
N GLY A 29 7.28 -0.21 -19.56
CA GLY A 29 6.28 -0.52 -20.61
C GLY A 29 6.02 -2.02 -20.84
N ARG A 30 6.74 -2.92 -20.17
CA ARG A 30 6.51 -4.37 -20.18
C ARG A 30 5.81 -4.81 -18.92
N TYR A 31 5.05 -5.89 -18.96
CA TYR A 31 4.39 -6.52 -17.81
C TYR A 31 4.26 -8.03 -18.05
N LEU A 32 4.14 -8.78 -16.97
CA LEU A 32 3.94 -10.23 -17.02
C LEU A 32 2.48 -10.60 -17.26
N ALA A 33 1.57 -9.83 -16.65
CA ALA A 33 0.14 -9.99 -16.86
C ALA A 33 -0.57 -8.65 -16.72
N HIS A 34 -1.72 -8.52 -17.40
CA HIS A 34 -2.63 -7.37 -17.34
C HIS A 34 -4.05 -7.88 -17.14
N VAL A 35 -4.67 -7.46 -16.04
CA VAL A 35 -6.05 -7.82 -15.73
C VAL A 35 -6.84 -6.57 -15.31
N ARG A 36 -8.15 -6.60 -15.48
CA ARG A 36 -9.05 -5.55 -15.01
C ARG A 36 -9.45 -5.78 -13.56
N ILE A 37 -9.94 -4.74 -12.92
CA ILE A 37 -10.51 -4.82 -11.59
C ILE A 37 -12.03 -5.03 -11.71
N ALA A 38 -12.53 -6.10 -11.08
CA ALA A 38 -13.95 -6.42 -11.03
C ALA A 38 -14.69 -5.55 -10.00
N ARG A 39 -14.12 -5.40 -8.83
CA ARG A 39 -14.62 -4.58 -7.71
C ARG A 39 -13.48 -4.19 -6.79
N TYR A 40 -13.73 -3.25 -5.91
CA TYR A 40 -12.85 -2.95 -4.78
C TYR A 40 -13.64 -2.57 -3.54
N GLU A 41 -13.00 -2.71 -2.41
CA GLU A 41 -13.50 -2.32 -1.10
C GLU A 41 -12.47 -1.44 -0.42
N THR A 42 -12.89 -0.35 0.19
CA THR A 42 -12.02 0.55 0.96
C THR A 42 -12.13 0.25 2.45
N GLY A 43 -11.17 0.71 3.21
CA GLY A 43 -11.25 0.66 4.67
C GLY A 43 -12.57 1.26 5.18
N PRO A 44 -13.16 0.68 6.24
CA PRO A 44 -14.45 1.12 6.76
C PRO A 44 -14.45 2.61 7.15
N GLY A 45 -15.42 3.36 6.61
CA GLY A 45 -15.57 4.78 6.91
C GLY A 45 -14.52 5.69 6.30
N PHE A 46 -13.70 5.22 5.35
CA PHE A 46 -12.75 6.07 4.65
C PHE A 46 -13.47 7.18 3.90
N ASP A 47 -13.08 8.42 4.20
CA ASP A 47 -13.60 9.62 3.57
C ASP A 47 -12.42 10.53 3.18
N PRO A 48 -12.09 10.65 1.89
CA PRO A 48 -10.96 11.45 1.43
C PRO A 48 -11.12 12.95 1.68
N ASP A 49 -12.34 13.44 1.90
CA ASP A 49 -12.60 14.84 2.26
C ASP A 49 -12.39 15.10 3.76
N ARG A 50 -12.31 14.06 4.57
CA ARG A 50 -11.99 14.09 6.01
C ARG A 50 -10.77 13.23 6.32
N TYR A 51 -9.74 13.35 5.49
CA TYR A 51 -8.56 12.49 5.51
C TYR A 51 -7.89 12.41 6.89
N ASP A 52 -7.73 13.56 7.58
CA ASP A 52 -7.10 13.62 8.90
C ASP A 52 -7.82 12.76 9.95
N GLN A 53 -9.13 12.55 9.80
CA GLN A 53 -9.96 11.75 10.71
C GLN A 53 -10.07 10.29 10.26
N THR A 54 -9.87 10.01 8.98
CA THR A 54 -10.15 8.69 8.37
C THR A 54 -8.93 8.01 7.78
N SER A 55 -7.74 8.60 7.95
CA SER A 55 -6.48 8.07 7.41
C SER A 55 -6.15 6.63 7.87
N GLY A 56 -6.61 6.21 9.05
CA GLY A 56 -6.49 4.82 9.52
C GLY A 56 -7.28 3.80 8.69
N SER A 57 -8.20 4.28 7.86
CA SER A 57 -8.97 3.47 6.89
C SER A 57 -8.53 3.69 5.44
N ASP A 58 -7.40 4.38 5.20
CA ASP A 58 -6.91 4.68 3.85
C ASP A 58 -6.23 3.47 3.19
N TRP A 59 -6.99 2.42 3.02
CA TRP A 59 -6.56 1.24 2.29
C TRP A 59 -7.70 0.67 1.44
N ALA A 60 -7.35 -0.09 0.40
CA ALA A 60 -8.31 -0.76 -0.45
C ALA A 60 -7.81 -2.14 -0.88
N VAL A 61 -8.75 -3.08 -0.96
CA VAL A 61 -8.57 -4.40 -1.57
C VAL A 61 -9.27 -4.40 -2.92
N LEU A 62 -8.55 -4.77 -3.97
CA LEU A 62 -9.06 -4.84 -5.34
C LEU A 62 -9.20 -6.31 -5.74
N THR A 63 -10.36 -6.69 -6.26
CA THR A 63 -10.61 -8.02 -6.83
C THR A 63 -10.43 -7.95 -8.33
N VAL A 64 -9.56 -8.78 -8.87
CA VAL A 64 -9.30 -8.90 -10.32
C VAL A 64 -10.43 -9.70 -11.01
N THR A 65 -10.60 -9.48 -12.32
CA THR A 65 -11.65 -10.17 -13.12
C THR A 65 -11.31 -11.63 -13.42
N GLU A 66 -10.02 -11.98 -13.37
CA GLU A 66 -9.52 -13.31 -13.72
C GLU A 66 -8.25 -13.64 -12.93
N SER A 67 -7.93 -14.90 -12.80
CA SER A 67 -6.71 -15.34 -12.11
C SER A 67 -5.46 -14.90 -12.86
N LEU A 68 -4.44 -14.54 -12.11
CA LEU A 68 -3.10 -14.28 -12.66
C LEU A 68 -2.43 -15.62 -13.03
N PRO A 69 -1.47 -15.61 -13.98
CA PRO A 69 -0.66 -16.80 -14.29
C PRO A 69 0.06 -17.34 -13.04
N ASP A 70 0.17 -18.67 -12.93
CA ASP A 70 0.82 -19.36 -11.80
C ASP A 70 2.31 -18.97 -11.62
N SER A 71 2.92 -18.42 -12.66
CA SER A 71 4.29 -17.88 -12.60
C SER A 71 4.42 -16.60 -11.79
N ILE A 72 3.29 -15.98 -11.40
CA ILE A 72 3.25 -14.78 -10.57
C ILE A 72 2.94 -15.20 -9.13
N GLU A 73 3.97 -15.28 -8.31
CA GLU A 73 3.84 -15.62 -6.90
C GLU A 73 3.42 -14.39 -6.09
N PRO A 74 2.25 -14.42 -5.41
CA PRO A 74 1.79 -13.28 -4.62
C PRO A 74 2.54 -13.20 -3.29
N LEU A 75 2.93 -11.99 -2.90
CA LEU A 75 3.43 -11.72 -1.57
C LEU A 75 2.31 -11.85 -0.53
N ARG A 76 2.61 -12.48 0.60
CA ARG A 76 1.65 -12.68 1.68
C ARG A 76 1.59 -11.44 2.59
N LEU A 77 0.40 -11.11 3.06
CA LEU A 77 0.24 -10.20 4.18
C LEU A 77 0.79 -10.85 5.45
N ARG A 78 1.63 -10.11 6.19
CA ARG A 78 2.14 -10.58 7.48
C ARG A 78 0.99 -10.77 8.47
N ARG A 79 1.04 -11.85 9.25
CA ARG A 79 -0.02 -12.18 10.22
C ARG A 79 0.06 -11.33 11.47
N ASP A 80 1.25 -11.21 12.00
CA ASP A 80 1.50 -10.54 13.28
C ASP A 80 2.17 -9.21 13.04
N ALA A 81 1.94 -8.26 13.95
CA ALA A 81 2.61 -6.98 13.89
C ALA A 81 4.13 -7.15 13.95
N ALA A 82 4.86 -6.60 13.01
CA ALA A 82 6.31 -6.56 13.10
C ALA A 82 6.73 -5.61 14.23
N PRO A 83 7.74 -5.90 15.03
CA PRO A 83 8.26 -4.99 16.06
C PRO A 83 8.75 -3.65 15.48
N ALA A 84 8.78 -2.59 16.28
CA ALA A 84 9.52 -1.37 15.93
C ALA A 84 11.02 -1.70 15.82
N GLY A 85 11.71 -1.03 14.89
CA GLY A 85 13.12 -1.33 14.56
C GLY A 85 13.30 -2.48 13.55
N THR A 86 12.22 -3.16 13.14
CA THR A 86 12.31 -4.19 12.10
C THR A 86 12.76 -3.56 10.78
N LYS A 87 13.85 -4.06 10.20
CA LYS A 87 14.33 -3.65 8.88
C LYS A 87 13.28 -3.92 7.82
N ALA A 88 13.14 -2.97 6.91
CA ALA A 88 12.06 -2.97 5.93
C ALA A 88 12.55 -2.52 4.54
N VAL A 89 11.74 -2.83 3.54
CA VAL A 89 11.93 -2.39 2.16
C VAL A 89 10.64 -1.76 1.67
N LEU A 90 10.67 -0.50 1.25
CA LEU A 90 9.55 0.11 0.52
C LEU A 90 9.81 -0.07 -0.98
N ALA A 91 8.94 -0.78 -1.67
CA ALA A 91 9.05 -1.03 -3.11
C ALA A 91 7.84 -0.46 -3.84
N GLY A 92 8.06 0.44 -4.81
CA GLY A 92 6.95 1.10 -5.49
C GLY A 92 7.37 1.85 -6.75
N TYR A 93 6.40 2.58 -7.31
CA TYR A 93 6.55 3.36 -8.54
C TYR A 93 6.37 4.85 -8.23
N PRO A 94 7.45 5.55 -7.85
CA PRO A 94 7.37 6.97 -7.53
C PRO A 94 7.05 7.80 -8.79
N ARG A 95 6.41 8.95 -8.60
CA ARG A 95 5.93 9.80 -9.70
C ARG A 95 7.05 10.22 -10.67
N ASP A 96 8.23 10.46 -10.18
CA ASP A 96 9.41 10.86 -10.98
C ASP A 96 9.98 9.69 -11.81
N ARG A 97 9.61 8.45 -11.47
CA ARG A 97 10.02 7.20 -12.12
C ARG A 97 8.90 6.17 -12.21
N ALA A 98 7.70 6.59 -12.60
CA ALA A 98 6.50 5.77 -12.62
C ALA A 98 6.58 4.53 -13.54
N PHE A 99 7.58 4.45 -14.40
CA PHE A 99 7.82 3.33 -15.32
C PHE A 99 8.87 2.32 -14.78
N ALA A 100 9.46 2.58 -13.62
CA ALA A 100 10.49 1.72 -13.04
C ALA A 100 10.21 1.43 -11.56
N LEU A 101 10.16 0.15 -11.20
CA LEU A 101 10.11 -0.25 -9.80
C LEU A 101 11.39 0.24 -9.09
N THR A 102 11.20 0.98 -8.01
CA THR A 102 12.28 1.42 -7.13
C THR A 102 12.10 0.83 -5.74
N ALA A 103 13.19 0.63 -5.02
CA ALA A 103 13.17 0.12 -3.66
C ALA A 103 14.10 0.94 -2.76
N ASP A 104 13.58 1.38 -1.62
CA ASP A 104 14.37 1.82 -0.49
C ASP A 104 14.57 0.64 0.46
N ARG A 105 15.84 0.23 0.65
CA ARG A 105 16.23 -0.94 1.45
C ARG A 105 16.88 -0.58 2.77
N ASP A 106 17.13 0.69 3.01
CA ASP A 106 17.79 1.19 4.22
C ASP A 106 16.78 1.91 5.13
N CYS A 107 15.74 1.20 5.49
CA CYS A 107 14.68 1.75 6.32
C CYS A 107 14.16 0.72 7.33
N GLU A 108 13.34 1.19 8.25
CA GLU A 108 12.76 0.35 9.29
C GLU A 108 11.35 0.80 9.68
N LEU A 109 10.60 -0.12 10.25
CA LEU A 109 9.32 0.15 10.88
C LEU A 109 9.54 0.83 12.22
N ARG A 110 8.69 1.80 12.53
CA ARG A 110 8.66 2.49 13.83
C ARG A 110 7.43 2.08 14.63
N GLU A 111 7.10 2.85 15.65
CA GLU A 111 5.94 2.63 16.51
C GLU A 111 4.60 2.73 15.77
N LYS A 112 3.60 2.09 16.30
CA LYS A 112 2.20 2.30 15.92
C LYS A 112 1.68 3.56 16.60
N VAL A 113 0.80 4.28 15.88
CA VAL A 113 0.13 5.49 16.33
C VAL A 113 -1.37 5.39 16.05
N ALA A 114 -2.16 6.39 16.46
CA ALA A 114 -3.61 6.43 16.26
C ALA A 114 -4.32 5.14 16.76
N GLY A 115 -4.04 4.72 17.98
CA GLY A 115 -4.64 3.51 18.54
C GLY A 115 -4.24 2.21 17.84
N GLY A 116 -3.14 2.22 17.10
CA GLY A 116 -2.63 1.06 16.38
C GLY A 116 -3.05 0.97 14.91
N GLN A 117 -3.94 1.85 14.45
CA GLN A 117 -4.45 1.88 13.07
C GLN A 117 -3.39 2.36 12.06
N LEU A 118 -2.42 3.14 12.52
CA LEU A 118 -1.36 3.68 11.69
C LEU A 118 0.01 3.25 12.22
N ARG A 119 0.99 3.26 11.33
CA ARG A 119 2.37 2.94 11.64
C ARG A 119 3.33 3.96 11.04
N LEU A 120 4.30 4.39 11.82
CA LEU A 120 5.43 5.19 11.34
C LEU A 120 6.51 4.27 10.75
N HIS A 121 7.28 4.80 9.81
CA HIS A 121 8.47 4.16 9.26
C HIS A 121 9.46 5.19 8.73
N THR A 122 10.68 4.75 8.42
CA THR A 122 11.76 5.62 7.94
C THR A 122 12.05 5.47 6.45
N CYS A 123 11.30 4.58 5.75
CA CYS A 123 11.50 4.40 4.30
C CYS A 123 11.21 5.71 3.56
N ARG A 124 12.03 6.04 2.58
CA ARG A 124 11.84 7.22 1.74
C ARG A 124 10.64 7.06 0.82
N GLY A 125 9.49 7.52 1.28
CA GLY A 125 8.32 7.72 0.45
C GLY A 125 8.44 9.04 -0.29
N ILE A 126 8.10 9.06 -1.56
CA ILE A 126 7.89 10.28 -2.35
C ILE A 126 6.52 10.20 -3.04
N ALA A 127 6.06 11.33 -3.60
CA ALA A 127 4.79 11.34 -4.33
C ALA A 127 4.72 10.21 -5.36
N GLY A 128 3.64 9.44 -5.32
CA GLY A 128 3.41 8.25 -6.16
C GLY A 128 3.71 6.92 -5.47
N THR A 129 4.34 6.90 -4.29
CA THR A 129 4.54 5.65 -3.53
C THR A 129 3.35 5.28 -2.63
N SER A 130 2.28 6.05 -2.63
CA SER A 130 1.03 5.68 -1.95
C SER A 130 0.51 4.33 -2.45
N GLY A 131 0.13 3.46 -1.53
CA GLY A 131 -0.29 2.09 -1.82
C GLY A 131 0.84 1.09 -2.05
N ALA A 132 2.10 1.55 -2.05
CA ALA A 132 3.26 0.65 -2.15
C ALA A 132 3.43 -0.19 -0.88
N PRO A 133 3.80 -1.48 -1.01
CA PRO A 133 4.05 -2.34 0.12
C PRO A 133 5.34 -1.98 0.85
N ILE A 134 5.29 -2.07 2.17
CA ILE A 134 6.45 -2.11 3.04
C ILE A 134 6.67 -3.57 3.41
N LEU A 135 7.80 -4.09 2.96
CA LEU A 135 8.15 -5.50 3.04
C LEU A 135 9.10 -5.73 4.21
N VAL A 136 8.93 -6.85 4.89
CA VAL A 136 9.83 -7.36 5.94
C VAL A 136 10.09 -8.83 5.69
N GLY A 137 11.26 -9.31 6.10
CA GLY A 137 11.66 -10.71 5.97
C GLY A 137 13.16 -10.86 5.85
N GLU A 138 13.65 -12.10 5.91
CA GLU A 138 15.05 -12.43 5.75
C GLU A 138 15.29 -12.96 4.33
N GLY A 139 16.16 -12.29 3.58
CA GLY A 139 16.50 -12.65 2.19
C GLY A 139 15.36 -12.42 1.19
N ASP A 140 15.67 -12.56 -0.09
CA ASP A 140 14.72 -12.24 -1.17
C ASP A 140 13.56 -13.26 -1.31
N GLY A 141 13.67 -14.44 -0.69
CA GLY A 141 12.67 -15.50 -0.81
C GLY A 141 11.59 -15.54 0.28
N ASN A 142 11.66 -14.70 1.31
CA ASN A 142 10.73 -14.74 2.46
C ASN A 142 10.14 -13.37 2.80
N LEU A 143 9.94 -12.52 1.81
CA LEU A 143 9.35 -11.20 2.01
C LEU A 143 7.85 -11.30 2.25
N GLN A 144 7.37 -10.56 3.25
CA GLN A 144 5.95 -10.40 3.57
C GLN A 144 5.59 -8.93 3.62
N ILE A 145 4.36 -8.60 3.27
CA ILE A 145 3.82 -7.25 3.37
C ILE A 145 3.48 -6.98 4.84
N ALA A 146 4.22 -6.10 5.49
CA ALA A 146 3.99 -5.67 6.86
C ALA A 146 3.08 -4.45 6.97
N ALA A 147 3.08 -3.59 5.95
CA ALA A 147 2.25 -2.41 5.87
C ALA A 147 2.15 -1.90 4.42
N ILE A 148 1.26 -0.94 4.17
CA ILE A 148 1.22 -0.18 2.92
C ILE A 148 1.43 1.31 3.19
N GLN A 149 2.28 1.95 2.41
CA GLN A 149 2.53 3.39 2.45
C GLN A 149 1.26 4.17 2.10
N ILE A 150 0.91 5.19 2.90
CA ILE A 150 -0.25 6.04 2.61
C ILE A 150 0.07 7.52 2.55
N ALA A 151 0.93 8.04 3.42
CA ALA A 151 1.15 9.47 3.51
C ALA A 151 2.58 9.84 3.92
N ILE A 152 2.93 11.05 3.55
CA ILE A 152 4.09 11.79 4.02
C ILE A 152 3.56 13.05 4.67
N PHE A 153 3.93 13.31 5.91
CA PHE A 153 3.51 14.52 6.61
C PHE A 153 4.70 15.13 7.36
N ARG A 154 4.59 16.40 7.68
CA ARG A 154 5.61 17.11 8.45
C ARG A 154 5.02 17.53 9.79
N ALA A 155 5.65 17.08 10.87
CA ALA A 155 5.32 17.50 12.24
C ALA A 155 6.60 18.00 12.92
N ASP A 156 6.53 19.15 13.59
CA ASP A 156 7.66 19.78 14.30
C ASP A 156 8.93 19.93 13.42
N GLY A 157 8.75 20.24 12.14
CA GLY A 157 9.83 20.37 11.18
C GLY A 157 10.44 19.06 10.69
N VAL A 158 9.98 17.92 11.20
CA VAL A 158 10.44 16.58 10.84
C VAL A 158 9.46 15.92 9.88
N GLU A 159 9.96 15.40 8.78
CA GLU A 159 9.19 14.59 7.85
C GLU A 159 8.96 13.19 8.42
N ARG A 160 7.73 12.74 8.38
CA ARG A 160 7.30 11.44 8.89
C ARG A 160 6.50 10.71 7.84
N MET A 161 6.72 9.40 7.76
CA MET A 161 6.04 8.50 6.83
C MET A 161 4.99 7.69 7.57
N LEU A 162 3.78 7.60 7.02
CA LEU A 162 2.67 6.83 7.56
C LEU A 162 2.31 5.66 6.67
N ALA A 163 1.99 4.56 7.29
CA ALA A 163 1.53 3.34 6.64
C ALA A 163 0.35 2.72 7.39
N ILE A 164 -0.48 1.95 6.67
CA ILE A 164 -1.49 1.06 7.26
C ILE A 164 -0.84 -0.28 7.55
N PRO A 165 -0.86 -0.78 8.79
CA PRO A 165 -0.38 -2.11 9.13
C PRO A 165 -1.17 -3.20 8.40
N ALA A 166 -0.50 -4.29 7.99
CA ALA A 166 -1.13 -5.39 7.27
C ALA A 166 -2.28 -6.06 8.04
N GLU A 167 -2.19 -6.10 9.37
CA GLU A 167 -3.23 -6.65 10.24
C GLU A 167 -4.54 -5.84 10.20
N GLU A 168 -4.51 -4.55 9.87
CA GLU A 168 -5.72 -3.73 9.70
C GLU A 168 -6.46 -4.12 8.41
N ILE A 169 -5.73 -4.43 7.34
CA ILE A 169 -6.29 -4.84 6.06
C ILE A 169 -6.96 -6.22 6.18
N ARG A 170 -6.39 -7.13 6.96
CA ARG A 170 -6.88 -8.52 7.14
C ARG A 170 -8.15 -8.65 7.95
N ARG A 171 -8.61 -7.61 8.63
CA ARG A 171 -9.87 -7.67 9.40
C ARG A 171 -11.10 -7.90 8.54
N ILE A 172 -11.02 -7.66 7.23
CA ILE A 172 -12.13 -7.95 6.28
C ILE A 172 -12.25 -9.43 5.96
N ASP A 173 -11.12 -10.13 5.74
CA ASP A 173 -11.14 -11.57 5.38
C ASP A 173 -11.73 -12.50 6.46
N ARG A 174 -12.08 -11.97 7.63
CA ARG A 174 -12.63 -12.74 8.76
C ARG A 174 -14.13 -12.54 8.97
N LYS A 175 -14.83 -11.84 8.09
CA LYS A 175 -16.26 -11.56 8.22
C LYS A 175 -17.15 -12.36 7.27
N ASP A 176 -16.57 -13.31 6.51
CA ASP A 176 -17.30 -14.28 5.69
C ASP A 176 -17.37 -15.64 6.38
#